data_3677f4692ffcfee79fb44d81bc529b41
#
_entry.id   3677f4692ffcfee79fb44d81bc529b41
#
_cell.length_a   1.000
_cell.length_b   1.000
_cell.length_c   1.000
_cell.angle_alpha   90.00
_cell.angle_beta   90.00
_cell.angle_gamma   90.00
#
_symmetry.space_group_name_H-M   'P 1'
#
loop_
_entity.id
_entity.type
_entity.pdbx_description
1 polymer ?
#
loop_
_entity_poly.entity_id
_entity_poly.type
_entity_poly.pdbx_seq_one_letter_code
_entity_poly.pdbx_strand_id
1 'polypeptide(L)'
;MITGFVLRCPWVAAICFLSFLAAAAEPLIFDSCLDAQGRQVTAVADSEQAMLVRTESRQGQPLIRYNPDVLPWLGSASRLFFYAHQCARLGLPAADPERTADSARQADCLGLGALLGGKLLQPEDVPALQAALTFSNAEWALLPGPPRSFDLASCRVTRSGALQLPLARQPSVRQTAWNNCIHACGDKLWICQKHCGRADCGNCLSAFSLCKSGCGDDPPR
;
A
#
# COMPACT_ATOMS: atom_id res chain seq x y z
N MET A 1 -12.33 -19.67 76.52
CA MET A 1 -11.57 -18.62 75.83
C MET A 1 -10.89 -19.25 74.64
N ILE A 2 -11.46 -19.14 73.43
CA ILE A 2 -10.89 -19.73 72.22
C ILE A 2 -10.77 -18.57 71.22
N THR A 3 -9.55 -18.14 71.00
CA THR A 3 -9.19 -17.06 70.05
C THR A 3 -9.05 -17.62 68.64
N GLY A 4 -9.98 -17.23 67.75
CA GLY A 4 -9.95 -17.62 66.36
C GLY A 4 -8.96 -16.81 65.55
N PHE A 5 -8.08 -17.50 64.87
CA PHE A 5 -7.09 -16.93 63.92
C PHE A 5 -7.72 -16.86 62.54
N VAL A 6 -8.03 -15.67 62.03
CA VAL A 6 -8.53 -15.43 60.66
C VAL A 6 -7.32 -15.22 59.73
N LEU A 7 -7.05 -16.22 58.91
CA LEU A 7 -6.08 -16.15 57.80
C LEU A 7 -6.68 -15.31 56.68
N ARG A 8 -6.19 -14.12 56.48
CA ARG A 8 -6.48 -13.31 55.27
C ARG A 8 -5.48 -13.66 54.18
N CYS A 9 -5.92 -14.35 53.14
CA CYS A 9 -5.19 -14.49 51.87
C CYS A 9 -5.33 -13.21 51.03
N PRO A 10 -4.25 -12.53 50.64
CA PRO A 10 -4.31 -11.47 49.69
C PRO A 10 -4.31 -12.11 48.27
N TRP A 11 -5.36 -11.96 47.54
CA TRP A 11 -5.42 -12.27 46.12
C TRP A 11 -4.59 -11.21 45.38
N VAL A 12 -3.39 -11.58 44.94
CA VAL A 12 -2.62 -10.78 44.02
C VAL A 12 -3.16 -11.02 42.62
N ALA A 13 -3.98 -10.11 42.14
CA ALA A 13 -4.43 -10.09 40.77
C ALA A 13 -3.24 -9.66 39.87
N ALA A 14 -2.56 -10.63 39.28
CA ALA A 14 -1.56 -10.37 38.23
C ALA A 14 -2.29 -9.95 36.95
N ILE A 15 -2.38 -8.64 36.73
CA ILE A 15 -2.85 -8.06 35.46
C ILE A 15 -1.71 -8.24 34.45
N CYS A 16 -1.80 -9.29 33.62
CA CYS A 16 -0.98 -9.41 32.41
C CYS A 16 -1.40 -8.34 31.41
N PHE A 17 -0.66 -7.24 31.38
CA PHE A 17 -0.70 -6.30 30.26
C PHE A 17 -0.09 -7.00 29.04
N LEU A 18 -0.94 -7.61 28.22
CA LEU A 18 -0.58 -7.98 26.85
C LEU A 18 -0.41 -6.70 26.05
N SER A 19 0.82 -6.20 26.02
CA SER A 19 1.20 -5.12 25.11
C SER A 19 1.12 -5.67 23.68
N PHE A 20 0.00 -5.42 23.00
CA PHE A 20 -0.08 -5.57 21.55
C PHE A 20 0.90 -4.56 20.95
N LEU A 21 2.09 -5.02 20.59
CA LEU A 21 2.99 -4.29 19.71
C LEU A 21 2.30 -4.26 18.35
N ALA A 22 1.55 -3.19 18.08
CA ALA A 22 1.09 -2.89 16.73
C ALA A 22 2.35 -2.80 15.86
N ALA A 23 2.52 -3.77 14.98
CA ALA A 23 3.59 -3.76 14.00
C ALA A 23 3.37 -2.55 13.09
N ALA A 24 4.15 -1.50 13.29
CA ALA A 24 4.16 -0.35 12.40
C ALA A 24 4.60 -0.82 11.01
N ALA A 25 3.74 -0.64 10.00
CA ALA A 25 4.12 -0.88 8.61
C ALA A 25 5.37 -0.05 8.29
N GLU A 26 6.39 -0.69 7.68
CA GLU A 26 7.60 0.03 7.29
C GLU A 26 7.22 1.12 6.27
N PRO A 27 7.70 2.38 6.46
CA PRO A 27 7.42 3.45 5.53
C PRO A 27 8.10 3.16 4.19
N LEU A 28 7.35 3.29 3.09
CA LEU A 28 7.92 3.30 1.75
C LEU A 28 8.46 4.71 1.48
N ILE A 29 9.71 4.80 1.06
CA ILE A 29 10.35 6.06 0.68
C ILE A 29 10.56 6.01 -0.83
N PHE A 30 9.93 6.94 -1.56
CA PHE A 30 10.20 7.13 -2.97
C PHE A 30 11.21 8.27 -3.10
N ASP A 31 12.42 7.97 -3.56
CA ASP A 31 13.57 8.88 -3.53
C ASP A 31 13.35 10.23 -4.23
N SER A 32 12.32 10.35 -5.05
CA SER A 32 12.02 11.56 -5.81
C SER A 32 10.71 12.24 -5.44
N CYS A 33 9.98 11.75 -4.44
CA CYS A 33 8.81 12.44 -3.92
C CYS A 33 9.26 13.52 -2.94
N LEU A 34 9.31 14.76 -3.42
CA LEU A 34 9.68 15.92 -2.64
C LEU A 34 8.49 16.88 -2.53
N ASP A 35 8.36 17.54 -1.38
CA ASP A 35 7.41 18.64 -1.23
C ASP A 35 7.94 19.96 -1.84
N ALA A 36 7.13 21.01 -1.77
CA ALA A 36 7.49 22.32 -2.31
C ALA A 36 8.73 22.95 -1.62
N GLN A 37 9.15 22.45 -0.46
CA GLN A 37 10.35 22.86 0.24
C GLN A 37 11.54 21.94 -0.02
N GLY A 38 11.42 20.98 -0.94
CA GLY A 38 12.45 20.00 -1.25
C GLY A 38 12.67 18.92 -0.19
N ARG A 39 11.74 18.77 0.76
CA ARG A 39 11.82 17.74 1.79
C ARG A 39 11.27 16.42 1.26
N GLN A 40 11.92 15.34 1.60
CA GLN A 40 11.49 14.01 1.19
C GLN A 40 10.15 13.64 1.85
N VAL A 41 9.24 13.10 1.05
CA VAL A 41 7.91 12.66 1.47
C VAL A 41 7.94 11.17 1.75
N THR A 42 7.56 10.78 2.96
CA THR A 42 7.43 9.39 3.34
C THR A 42 6.04 8.85 2.96
N ALA A 43 5.96 7.61 2.51
CA ALA A 43 4.69 6.92 2.28
C ALA A 43 4.51 5.77 3.29
N VAL A 44 3.30 5.65 3.85
CA VAL A 44 2.95 4.63 4.85
C VAL A 44 1.66 3.93 4.44
N ALA A 45 1.67 2.60 4.49
CA ALA A 45 0.45 1.82 4.34
C ALA A 45 -0.41 1.97 5.60
N ASP A 46 -1.72 2.18 5.41
CA ASP A 46 -2.69 2.34 6.48
C ASP A 46 -4.04 1.78 6.04
N SER A 47 -4.34 0.56 6.47
CA SER A 47 -5.61 -0.12 6.14
C SER A 47 -6.83 0.47 6.85
N GLU A 48 -6.64 1.35 7.85
CA GLU A 48 -7.74 1.96 8.59
C GLU A 48 -8.25 3.25 7.92
N GLN A 49 -7.46 3.86 7.03
CA GLN A 49 -7.93 5.05 6.34
C GLN A 49 -8.99 4.73 5.27
N ALA A 50 -10.00 5.60 5.16
CA ALA A 50 -11.11 5.40 4.22
C ALA A 50 -10.74 5.66 2.76
N MET A 51 -9.72 6.49 2.49
CA MET A 51 -9.34 6.88 1.12
C MET A 51 -8.21 6.02 0.58
N LEU A 52 -8.17 5.83 -0.74
CA LEU A 52 -7.07 5.11 -1.43
C LEU A 52 -5.71 5.71 -1.09
N VAL A 53 -5.59 7.03 -1.15
CA VAL A 53 -4.35 7.74 -0.85
C VAL A 53 -4.67 9.15 -0.34
N ARG A 54 -3.95 9.60 0.67
CA ARG A 54 -4.13 10.90 1.32
C ARG A 54 -2.78 11.48 1.71
N THR A 55 -2.66 12.80 1.61
CA THR A 55 -1.53 13.55 2.16
C THR A 55 -1.88 14.12 3.52
N GLU A 56 -0.94 14.08 4.44
CA GLU A 56 -1.04 14.74 5.73
C GLU A 56 0.32 15.29 6.16
N SER A 57 0.34 16.07 7.24
CA SER A 57 1.57 16.53 7.88
C SER A 57 1.63 15.96 9.28
N ARG A 58 2.72 15.27 9.61
CA ARG A 58 2.99 14.77 10.95
C ARG A 58 4.23 15.45 11.50
N GLN A 59 4.06 16.22 12.57
CA GLN A 59 5.16 17.01 13.17
C GLN A 59 5.88 17.92 12.15
N GLY A 60 5.12 18.49 11.21
CA GLY A 60 5.66 19.35 10.16
C GLY A 60 6.33 18.61 9.01
N GLN A 61 6.39 17.29 9.02
CA GLN A 61 6.90 16.47 7.92
C GLN A 61 5.75 16.01 7.02
N PRO A 62 5.88 16.14 5.69
CA PRO A 62 4.89 15.67 4.75
C PRO A 62 4.85 14.13 4.73
N LEU A 63 3.64 13.59 4.71
CA LEU A 63 3.39 12.15 4.71
C LEU A 63 2.29 11.81 3.71
N ILE A 64 2.48 10.74 2.95
CA ILE A 64 1.44 10.12 2.13
C ILE A 64 0.99 8.84 2.83
N ARG A 65 -0.30 8.75 3.17
CA ARG A 65 -0.91 7.49 3.59
C ARG A 65 -1.63 6.86 2.41
N TYR A 66 -1.50 5.56 2.24
CA TYR A 66 -2.24 4.81 1.23
C TYR A 66 -2.87 3.57 1.84
N ASN A 67 -4.10 3.26 1.40
CA ASN A 67 -4.79 2.04 1.81
C ASN A 67 -4.84 1.07 0.62
N PRO A 68 -4.13 -0.08 0.69
CA PRO A 68 -4.11 -1.07 -0.39
C PRO A 68 -5.46 -1.77 -0.57
N ASP A 69 -6.35 -1.76 0.44
CA ASP A 69 -7.61 -2.48 0.44
C ASP A 69 -8.77 -1.66 -0.15
N VAL A 70 -8.59 -0.34 -0.30
CA VAL A 70 -9.57 0.54 -0.94
C VAL A 70 -9.59 0.29 -2.44
N LEU A 71 -10.79 0.15 -3.03
CA LEU A 71 -11.01 -0.16 -4.43
C LEU A 71 -10.16 -1.37 -4.90
N PRO A 72 -10.41 -2.58 -4.36
CA PRO A 72 -9.55 -3.75 -4.59
C PRO A 72 -9.43 -4.17 -6.06
N TRP A 73 -10.40 -3.79 -6.89
CA TRP A 73 -10.38 -4.02 -8.33
C TRP A 73 -9.44 -3.08 -9.10
N LEU A 74 -9.00 -1.98 -8.47
CA LEU A 74 -8.16 -0.98 -9.11
C LEU A 74 -6.76 -1.55 -9.38
N GLY A 75 -6.35 -1.56 -10.64
CA GLY A 75 -5.05 -2.08 -11.08
C GLY A 75 -3.85 -1.32 -10.50
N SER A 76 -2.69 -1.95 -10.48
CA SER A 76 -1.45 -1.39 -9.92
C SER A 76 -1.03 -0.07 -10.58
N ALA A 77 -1.18 0.07 -11.89
CA ALA A 77 -0.87 1.30 -12.62
C ALA A 77 -1.73 2.48 -12.14
N SER A 78 -3.04 2.25 -11.93
CA SER A 78 -3.96 3.28 -11.43
C SER A 78 -3.66 3.66 -9.98
N ARG A 79 -3.31 2.70 -9.12
CA ARG A 79 -2.89 2.96 -7.74
C ARG A 79 -1.61 3.80 -7.70
N LEU A 80 -0.63 3.45 -8.51
CA LEU A 80 0.62 4.18 -8.63
C LEU A 80 0.40 5.59 -9.19
N PHE A 81 -0.55 5.76 -10.13
CA PHE A 81 -0.95 7.05 -10.65
C PHE A 81 -1.50 7.97 -9.56
N PHE A 82 -2.42 7.49 -8.72
CA PHE A 82 -2.94 8.30 -7.59
C PHE A 82 -1.88 8.62 -6.55
N TYR A 83 -0.94 7.72 -6.33
CA TYR A 83 0.22 8.02 -5.49
C TYR A 83 1.07 9.15 -6.10
N ALA A 84 1.41 9.05 -7.40
CA ALA A 84 2.18 10.05 -8.11
C ALA A 84 1.44 11.41 -8.16
N HIS A 85 0.11 11.40 -8.31
CA HIS A 85 -0.73 12.59 -8.20
C HIS A 85 -0.56 13.28 -6.83
N GLN A 86 -0.59 12.53 -5.73
CA GLN A 86 -0.44 13.11 -4.41
C GLN A 86 0.98 13.63 -4.14
N CYS A 87 1.99 12.93 -4.65
CA CYS A 87 3.37 13.41 -4.63
C CYS A 87 3.51 14.73 -5.40
N ALA A 88 2.96 14.79 -6.62
CA ALA A 88 2.98 16.01 -7.44
C ALA A 88 2.28 17.19 -6.74
N ARG A 89 1.17 16.93 -6.05
CA ARG A 89 0.47 17.96 -5.28
C ARG A 89 1.31 18.56 -4.16
N LEU A 90 2.10 17.76 -3.48
CA LEU A 90 3.00 18.23 -2.42
C LEU A 90 4.14 19.09 -2.97
N GLY A 91 4.53 18.86 -4.21
CA GLY A 91 5.52 19.67 -4.93
C GLY A 91 4.98 20.99 -5.47
N LEU A 92 3.65 21.15 -5.55
CA LEU A 92 3.04 22.41 -6.00
C LEU A 92 3.04 23.46 -4.89
N PRO A 93 3.14 24.76 -5.22
CA PRO A 93 3.01 25.83 -4.25
C PRO A 93 1.67 25.72 -3.50
N ALA A 94 1.68 25.95 -2.20
CA ALA A 94 0.51 25.82 -1.30
C ALA A 94 -0.61 26.85 -1.57
N ALA A 95 -0.53 27.62 -2.67
CA ALA A 95 -1.42 28.73 -2.98
C ALA A 95 -2.83 28.34 -3.43
N ASP A 96 -3.16 27.03 -3.55
CA ASP A 96 -4.51 26.60 -3.87
C ASP A 96 -5.11 25.79 -2.72
N PRO A 97 -5.67 26.47 -1.68
CA PRO A 97 -6.40 25.81 -0.61
C PRO A 97 -7.71 25.18 -1.11
N GLU A 98 -8.25 25.69 -2.21
CA GLU A 98 -9.40 25.09 -2.87
C GLU A 98 -8.91 24.01 -3.81
N ARG A 99 -9.29 22.78 -3.53
CA ARG A 99 -9.03 21.60 -4.36
C ARG A 99 -9.84 21.70 -5.65
N THR A 100 -9.43 22.60 -6.55
CA THR A 100 -10.11 22.81 -7.82
C THR A 100 -9.82 21.65 -8.78
N ALA A 101 -10.73 21.46 -9.74
CA ALA A 101 -10.53 20.47 -10.79
C ALA A 101 -9.27 20.78 -11.62
N ASP A 102 -8.91 22.06 -11.74
CA ASP A 102 -7.74 22.49 -12.53
C ASP A 102 -6.43 22.19 -11.81
N SER A 103 -6.34 22.46 -10.50
CA SER A 103 -5.17 22.06 -9.70
C SER A 103 -5.02 20.53 -9.63
N ALA A 104 -6.12 19.80 -9.58
CA ALA A 104 -6.10 18.35 -9.63
C ALA A 104 -5.61 17.83 -10.98
N ARG A 105 -6.04 18.42 -12.12
CA ARG A 105 -5.51 18.09 -13.46
C ARG A 105 -4.03 18.42 -13.61
N GLN A 106 -3.58 19.54 -13.05
CA GLN A 106 -2.16 19.86 -13.03
C GLN A 106 -1.35 18.77 -12.30
N ALA A 107 -1.82 18.34 -11.13
CA ALA A 107 -1.19 17.25 -10.38
C ALA A 107 -1.25 15.91 -11.12
N ASP A 108 -2.34 15.63 -11.85
CA ASP A 108 -2.45 14.45 -12.72
C ASP A 108 -1.35 14.43 -13.80
N CYS A 109 -1.17 15.56 -14.48
CA CYS A 109 -0.14 15.66 -15.54
C CYS A 109 1.28 15.59 -15.00
N LEU A 110 1.55 16.23 -13.86
CA LEU A 110 2.86 16.16 -13.20
C LEU A 110 3.15 14.75 -12.68
N GLY A 111 2.14 14.10 -12.08
CA GLY A 111 2.24 12.71 -11.61
C GLY A 111 2.47 11.74 -12.76
N LEU A 112 1.75 11.89 -13.87
CA LEU A 112 1.99 11.12 -15.09
C LEU A 112 3.41 11.31 -15.60
N GLY A 113 3.88 12.56 -15.65
CA GLY A 113 5.25 12.89 -16.06
C GLY A 113 6.31 12.23 -15.20
N ALA A 114 6.09 12.19 -13.88
CA ALA A 114 6.98 11.52 -12.93
C ALA A 114 7.03 10.00 -13.13
N LEU A 115 5.89 9.37 -13.44
CA LEU A 115 5.82 7.93 -13.74
C LEU A 115 6.55 7.57 -15.03
N LEU A 116 6.32 8.34 -16.10
CA LEU A 116 6.98 8.14 -17.39
C LEU A 116 8.49 8.39 -17.29
N GLY A 117 8.89 9.48 -16.60
CA GLY A 117 10.29 9.80 -16.33
C GLY A 117 11.02 8.74 -15.52
N GLY A 118 10.33 8.14 -14.54
CA GLY A 118 10.83 7.04 -13.70
C GLY A 118 10.75 5.65 -14.36
N LYS A 119 10.19 5.55 -15.57
CA LYS A 119 9.94 4.28 -16.28
C LYS A 119 9.04 3.31 -15.50
N LEU A 120 8.19 3.85 -14.62
CA LEU A 120 7.18 3.09 -13.86
C LEU A 120 5.90 2.88 -14.67
N LEU A 121 5.76 3.63 -15.76
CA LEU A 121 4.72 3.52 -16.77
C LEU A 121 5.39 3.72 -18.14
N GLN A 122 4.96 2.96 -19.13
CA GLN A 122 5.41 3.17 -20.51
C GLN A 122 4.43 4.10 -21.24
N PRO A 123 4.88 4.90 -22.22
CA PRO A 123 4.00 5.79 -22.97
C PRO A 123 2.83 5.06 -23.65
N GLU A 124 3.05 3.84 -24.13
CA GLU A 124 2.03 2.98 -24.75
C GLU A 124 0.93 2.53 -23.79
N ASP A 125 1.18 2.53 -22.46
CA ASP A 125 0.21 2.12 -21.44
C ASP A 125 -0.72 3.28 -21.01
N VAL A 126 -0.41 4.54 -21.40
CA VAL A 126 -1.20 5.72 -21.00
C VAL A 126 -2.67 5.65 -21.43
N PRO A 127 -3.02 5.20 -22.66
CA PRO A 127 -4.42 5.05 -23.05
C PRO A 127 -5.17 4.01 -22.19
N ALA A 128 -4.53 2.90 -21.86
CA ALA A 128 -5.12 1.87 -21.01
C ALA A 128 -5.30 2.37 -19.57
N LEU A 129 -4.32 3.08 -19.04
CA LEU A 129 -4.43 3.75 -17.74
C LEU A 129 -5.62 4.73 -17.74
N GLN A 130 -5.70 5.62 -18.72
CA GLN A 130 -6.81 6.59 -18.81
C GLN A 130 -8.17 5.92 -18.85
N ALA A 131 -8.32 4.85 -19.63
CA ALA A 131 -9.57 4.09 -19.72
C ALA A 131 -9.95 3.44 -18.38
N ALA A 132 -8.98 3.04 -17.56
CA ALA A 132 -9.19 2.47 -16.24
C ALA A 132 -9.57 3.51 -15.17
N LEU A 133 -9.40 4.81 -15.43
CA LEU A 133 -9.70 5.89 -14.49
C LEU A 133 -11.15 6.41 -14.67
N THR A 134 -12.12 5.50 -14.65
CA THR A 134 -13.54 5.82 -14.71
C THR A 134 -14.19 5.39 -13.40
N PHE A 135 -14.82 6.35 -12.71
CA PHE A 135 -15.31 6.16 -11.35
C PHE A 135 -16.74 6.67 -11.20
N SER A 136 -17.53 5.96 -10.41
CA SER A 136 -18.83 6.43 -9.92
C SER A 136 -18.66 7.53 -8.85
N ASN A 137 -19.74 8.23 -8.53
CA ASN A 137 -19.72 9.25 -7.45
C ASN A 137 -19.32 8.66 -6.08
N ALA A 138 -19.72 7.41 -5.81
CA ALA A 138 -19.36 6.73 -4.56
C ALA A 138 -17.84 6.42 -4.50
N GLU A 139 -17.26 6.00 -5.61
CA GLU A 139 -15.83 5.73 -5.71
C GLU A 139 -14.99 7.00 -5.64
N TRP A 140 -15.50 8.12 -6.19
CA TRP A 140 -14.84 9.42 -6.06
C TRP A 140 -14.67 9.87 -4.60
N ALA A 141 -15.57 9.48 -3.70
CA ALA A 141 -15.42 9.76 -2.28
C ALA A 141 -14.20 9.06 -1.65
N LEU A 142 -13.67 8.03 -2.29
CA LEU A 142 -12.53 7.24 -1.84
C LEU A 142 -11.21 7.65 -2.54
N LEU A 143 -11.27 8.58 -3.49
CA LEU A 143 -10.15 9.01 -4.32
C LEU A 143 -9.68 10.43 -3.96
N PRO A 144 -8.44 10.78 -4.27
CA PRO A 144 -7.94 12.12 -3.99
C PRO A 144 -8.45 13.16 -4.99
N GLY A 145 -8.82 14.32 -4.47
CA GLY A 145 -9.29 15.47 -5.24
C GLY A 145 -10.76 15.39 -5.63
N PRO A 146 -11.26 16.42 -6.34
CA PRO A 146 -12.65 16.46 -6.80
C PRO A 146 -12.91 15.50 -7.96
N PRO A 147 -14.18 15.08 -8.17
CA PRO A 147 -14.58 14.37 -9.37
C PRO A 147 -14.17 15.13 -10.64
N ARG A 148 -13.57 14.43 -11.58
CA ARG A 148 -13.09 14.99 -12.86
C ARG A 148 -12.94 13.91 -13.93
N SER A 149 -12.91 14.35 -15.18
CA SER A 149 -12.48 13.48 -16.29
C SER A 149 -10.95 13.52 -16.42
N PHE A 150 -10.34 12.40 -16.75
CA PHE A 150 -8.93 12.31 -17.04
C PHE A 150 -8.68 12.45 -18.54
N ASP A 151 -7.84 13.41 -18.90
CA ASP A 151 -7.35 13.59 -20.26
C ASP A 151 -5.80 13.56 -20.21
N LEU A 152 -5.28 12.37 -20.01
CA LEU A 152 -3.85 12.13 -19.82
C LEU A 152 -3.07 12.33 -21.12
N ALA A 153 -3.73 12.17 -22.27
CA ALA A 153 -3.11 12.39 -23.57
C ALA A 153 -2.80 13.86 -23.84
N SER A 154 -3.56 14.79 -23.23
CA SER A 154 -3.31 16.23 -23.38
C SER A 154 -2.20 16.76 -22.46
N CYS A 155 -1.72 15.93 -21.53
CA CYS A 155 -0.66 16.33 -20.60
C CYS A 155 0.63 16.68 -21.34
N ARG A 156 1.08 17.93 -21.19
CA ARG A 156 2.42 18.30 -21.60
C ARG A 156 3.41 17.76 -20.58
N VAL A 157 3.93 16.57 -20.86
CA VAL A 157 4.90 15.92 -19.98
C VAL A 157 6.22 16.69 -20.02
N THR A 158 6.43 17.59 -19.08
CA THR A 158 7.76 18.11 -18.79
C THR A 158 8.50 17.07 -17.94
N ARG A 159 9.72 16.71 -18.35
CA ARG A 159 10.57 15.76 -17.60
C ARG A 159 11.07 16.38 -16.29
N SER A 160 10.19 16.73 -15.39
CA SER A 160 10.53 17.24 -14.08
C SER A 160 10.32 16.15 -13.03
N GLY A 161 11.42 15.65 -12.47
CA GLY A 161 11.41 14.73 -11.32
C GLY A 161 10.90 13.32 -11.63
N ALA A 162 11.80 12.42 -12.05
CA ALA A 162 11.45 11.01 -12.21
C ALA A 162 11.09 10.40 -10.86
N LEU A 163 9.90 9.84 -10.72
CA LEU A 163 9.56 9.03 -9.56
C LEU A 163 10.36 7.72 -9.64
N GLN A 164 11.06 7.38 -8.59
CA GLN A 164 11.81 6.14 -8.49
C GLN A 164 11.26 5.30 -7.35
N LEU A 165 11.08 4.02 -7.60
CA LEU A 165 10.82 3.09 -6.51
C LEU A 165 12.11 2.86 -5.74
N PRO A 166 12.04 2.74 -4.41
CA PRO A 166 13.21 2.35 -3.64
C PRO A 166 13.75 1.03 -4.20
N LEU A 167 15.06 0.94 -4.32
CA LEU A 167 15.68 -0.32 -4.69
C LEU A 167 15.19 -1.38 -3.71
N ALA A 168 14.58 -2.43 -4.25
CA ALA A 168 14.14 -3.55 -3.45
C ALA A 168 15.33 -4.02 -2.59
N ARG A 169 15.20 -3.96 -1.26
CA ARG A 169 16.21 -4.56 -0.39
C ARG A 169 16.39 -6.00 -0.84
N GLN A 170 17.64 -6.42 -1.03
CA GLN A 170 17.87 -7.83 -1.29
C GLN A 170 17.27 -8.62 -0.13
N PRO A 171 16.42 -9.62 -0.43
CA PRO A 171 15.80 -10.39 0.62
C PRO A 171 16.88 -11.02 1.49
N SER A 172 16.69 -11.01 2.80
CA SER A 172 17.58 -11.70 3.73
C SER A 172 17.65 -13.19 3.37
N VAL A 173 18.71 -13.88 3.81
CA VAL A 173 18.84 -15.33 3.62
C VAL A 173 17.60 -16.07 4.15
N ARG A 174 17.05 -15.61 5.29
CA ARG A 174 15.83 -16.17 5.87
C ARG A 174 14.59 -15.90 5.00
N GLN A 175 14.47 -14.69 4.46
CA GLN A 175 13.40 -14.34 3.53
C GLN A 175 13.48 -15.16 2.23
N THR A 176 14.68 -15.34 1.70
CA THR A 176 14.91 -16.16 0.51
C THR A 176 14.53 -17.62 0.78
N ALA A 177 14.92 -18.18 1.91
CA ALA A 177 14.56 -19.53 2.31
C ALA A 177 13.04 -19.70 2.45
N TRP A 178 12.36 -18.75 3.09
CA TRP A 178 10.91 -18.72 3.23
C TRP A 178 10.21 -18.63 1.87
N ASN A 179 10.65 -17.73 1.00
CA ASN A 179 10.11 -17.57 -0.35
C ASN A 179 10.25 -18.89 -1.14
N ASN A 180 11.41 -19.51 -1.12
CA ASN A 180 11.64 -20.78 -1.80
C ASN A 180 10.73 -21.90 -1.28
N CYS A 181 10.51 -21.95 0.03
CA CYS A 181 9.59 -22.91 0.65
C CYS A 181 8.15 -22.68 0.17
N ILE A 182 7.66 -21.44 0.20
CA ILE A 182 6.31 -21.09 -0.26
C ILE A 182 6.13 -21.38 -1.75
N HIS A 183 7.12 -21.07 -2.58
CA HIS A 183 7.09 -21.41 -4.01
C HIS A 183 6.99 -22.93 -4.23
N ALA A 184 7.78 -23.72 -3.52
CA ALA A 184 7.69 -25.19 -3.60
C ALA A 184 6.32 -25.73 -3.17
N CYS A 185 5.64 -25.10 -2.18
CA CYS A 185 4.27 -25.43 -1.82
C CYS A 185 3.28 -25.04 -2.92
N GLY A 186 3.48 -23.88 -3.56
CA GLY A 186 2.67 -23.42 -4.69
C GLY A 186 2.76 -24.37 -5.89
N ASP A 187 3.94 -24.85 -6.21
CA ASP A 187 4.15 -25.81 -7.29
C ASP A 187 3.39 -27.13 -7.03
N LYS A 188 3.43 -27.61 -5.79
CA LYS A 188 2.65 -28.79 -5.38
C LYS A 188 1.14 -28.56 -5.50
N LEU A 189 0.67 -27.38 -5.11
CA LEU A 189 -0.74 -26.99 -5.27
C LEU A 189 -1.13 -27.00 -6.75
N TRP A 190 -0.33 -26.37 -7.60
CA TRP A 190 -0.57 -26.32 -9.04
C TRP A 190 -0.63 -27.71 -9.68
N ILE A 191 0.33 -28.58 -9.33
CA ILE A 191 0.36 -29.97 -9.81
C ILE A 191 -0.91 -30.71 -9.33
N CYS A 192 -1.28 -30.58 -8.06
CA CYS A 192 -2.49 -31.19 -7.51
C CYS A 192 -3.75 -30.73 -8.26
N GLN A 193 -3.91 -29.42 -8.45
CA GLN A 193 -5.07 -28.87 -9.17
C GLN A 193 -5.12 -29.31 -10.63
N LYS A 194 -3.98 -29.43 -11.28
CA LYS A 194 -3.91 -29.92 -12.66
C LYS A 194 -4.36 -31.38 -12.80
N HIS A 195 -4.17 -32.21 -11.78
CA HIS A 195 -4.46 -33.65 -11.80
C HIS A 195 -5.81 -34.01 -11.19
N CYS A 196 -6.42 -33.16 -10.38
CA CYS A 196 -7.72 -33.47 -9.74
C CYS A 196 -8.93 -33.37 -10.70
N GLY A 197 -8.76 -32.85 -11.92
CA GLY A 197 -9.83 -32.75 -12.94
C GLY A 197 -11.02 -31.90 -12.46
N ARG A 198 -12.25 -32.38 -12.78
CA ARG A 198 -13.51 -31.74 -12.30
C ARG A 198 -13.97 -32.27 -10.94
N ALA A 199 -13.25 -33.21 -10.33
CA ALA A 199 -13.53 -33.72 -9.01
C ALA A 199 -13.11 -32.72 -7.93
N ASP A 200 -13.58 -32.92 -6.71
CA ASP A 200 -13.30 -32.05 -5.55
C ASP A 200 -11.78 -31.88 -5.33
N CYS A 201 -11.29 -30.66 -5.62
CA CYS A 201 -9.91 -30.27 -5.37
C CYS A 201 -9.70 -29.74 -3.92
N GLY A 202 -10.64 -29.92 -3.01
CA GLY A 202 -10.56 -29.42 -1.64
C GLY A 202 -9.32 -29.93 -0.89
N ASN A 203 -8.90 -31.16 -1.17
CA ASN A 203 -7.68 -31.74 -0.60
C ASN A 203 -6.40 -31.01 -1.03
N CYS A 204 -6.37 -30.40 -2.22
CA CYS A 204 -5.21 -29.64 -2.70
C CYS A 204 -4.96 -28.38 -1.86
N LEU A 205 -6.03 -27.67 -1.49
CA LEU A 205 -5.92 -26.47 -0.66
C LEU A 205 -5.50 -26.81 0.77
N SER A 206 -6.03 -27.91 1.32
CA SER A 206 -5.65 -28.40 2.65
C SER A 206 -4.19 -28.82 2.69
N ALA A 207 -3.71 -29.52 1.65
CA ALA A 207 -2.32 -29.91 1.51
C ALA A 207 -1.38 -28.69 1.35
N PHE A 208 -1.82 -27.68 0.60
CA PHE A 208 -1.08 -26.41 0.48
C PHE A 208 -0.98 -25.68 1.81
N SER A 209 -2.08 -25.57 2.57
CA SER A 209 -2.10 -24.93 3.88
C SER A 209 -1.16 -25.64 4.86
N LEU A 210 -1.14 -26.98 4.86
CA LEU A 210 -0.23 -27.76 5.67
C LEU A 210 1.24 -27.57 5.24
N CYS A 211 1.51 -27.55 3.94
CA CYS A 211 2.85 -27.28 3.41
C CYS A 211 3.32 -25.88 3.82
N LYS A 212 2.46 -24.87 3.67
CA LYS A 212 2.76 -23.48 4.03
C LYS A 212 3.10 -23.32 5.51
N SER A 213 2.35 -23.97 6.41
CA SER A 213 2.65 -23.94 7.85
C SER A 213 4.02 -24.53 8.21
N GLY A 214 4.52 -25.48 7.39
CA GLY A 214 5.87 -26.02 7.54
C GLY A 214 7.00 -25.06 7.11
N CYS A 215 6.69 -23.96 6.41
CA CYS A 215 7.70 -22.95 6.03
C CYS A 215 8.08 -21.99 7.17
N GLY A 216 7.45 -22.13 8.33
CA GLY A 216 7.60 -21.23 9.48
C GLY A 216 6.63 -20.06 9.44
N ASP A 217 6.47 -19.44 10.60
CA ASP A 217 5.62 -18.27 10.76
C ASP A 217 6.14 -17.12 9.90
N ASP A 218 5.23 -16.29 9.42
CA ASP A 218 5.34 -15.10 8.56
C ASP A 218 6.72 -14.72 8.01
N PRO A 219 6.81 -14.13 6.79
CA PRO A 219 8.10 -13.71 6.25
C PRO A 219 8.84 -12.89 7.29
N PRO A 220 10.10 -13.23 7.59
CA PRO A 220 10.89 -12.46 8.53
C PRO A 220 10.97 -11.02 8.01
N ARG A 221 10.52 -10.09 8.84
CA ARG A 221 10.60 -8.65 8.61
C ARG A 221 12.03 -8.17 8.59
#